data_fc79d9af2f4e89f81535f816e49a4d26
#
_entry.id   fc79d9af2f4e89f81535f816e49a4d26
#
_cell.length_a   1.000
_cell.length_b   1.000
_cell.length_c   1.000
_cell.angle_alpha   90.00
_cell.angle_beta   90.00
_cell.angle_gamma   90.00
#
_symmetry.space_group_name_H-M   'P 1'
#
loop_
_entity.id
_entity.type
_entity.pdbx_description
1 polymer ?
#
loop_
_entity_poly.entity_id
_entity_poly.type
_entity_poly.pdbx_seq_one_letter_code
_entity_poly.pdbx_strand_id
1 'polypeptide(L)'
;MIHPIGHLPKRIFRLTALVAIFALLLAPNLQAQSDEQREAIQKFGTALQIINFAYVDSVNSPDLVASAIKQMLKDLDPHSAYISKEDVERVNEPLEGSFEGVGVTFQLFNDTILVVSPVPGGPSDKLGIIAGDKIVKIDGVSAVGEKINNEYVMERLRGKKGTTVSVAVKRNGKKDLIDFDIVRDKIPLNSIDATYMAAPGIGYIKLTRFSKTSMDEFHESVRELRQEGMQDLILDLRSNSGGYLNTAVELSDEFLPADKLIVYTEGLHQARENFYSTSTGSFDKEGRVIVLINEASASASEIVSGAIQDWDRGLVVGRRSFGKGLVQRPFRLPDGSMIRLTTARYHTPTGRCIQKPYAEGVEEYFKDFKNRLEHGELVSADSIHFPDSLQYLTPAGRTVYGGGGIMPDVFIPIDSTRFSDYYTDLVRKGVFNDYIMSYLDKNRAEILVKYPTFAAFKAGFVVDEQMYSDFKAKAADAKVVRAADEKYYYPDSDLKLQIKALLARNLWDAEAYFEVINAIDTELSTAVELLQNKKQFSKLQGK
;
A
#
# COMPACT_ATOMS: atom_id res chain seq x y z
N MET A 1 68.93 -27.88 54.33
CA MET A 1 67.50 -28.22 54.42
C MET A 1 66.83 -27.66 53.17
N ILE A 2 66.48 -28.52 52.24
CA ILE A 2 65.89 -28.14 50.94
C ILE A 2 64.40 -28.42 51.06
N HIS A 3 63.57 -27.38 50.95
CA HIS A 3 62.10 -27.54 50.89
C HIS A 3 61.65 -27.86 49.46
N PRO A 4 60.71 -28.81 49.27
CA PRO A 4 60.24 -29.18 47.95
C PRO A 4 59.16 -28.17 47.39
N ILE A 5 59.30 -27.90 46.13
CA ILE A 5 58.39 -27.07 45.33
C ILE A 5 57.04 -27.82 45.18
N GLY A 6 55.97 -27.20 45.67
CA GLY A 6 54.62 -27.76 45.60
C GLY A 6 54.07 -27.89 44.18
N HIS A 7 53.53 -29.06 43.82
CA HIS A 7 52.84 -29.33 42.60
C HIS A 7 51.48 -28.58 42.53
N LEU A 8 51.32 -27.67 41.59
CA LEU A 8 50.00 -27.11 41.24
C LEU A 8 49.07 -28.23 40.77
N PRO A 9 47.82 -28.29 41.21
CA PRO A 9 46.93 -29.37 40.87
C PRO A 9 46.50 -29.32 39.38
N LYS A 10 46.66 -30.42 38.68
CA LYS A 10 46.30 -30.65 37.26
C LYS A 10 44.86 -30.21 36.88
N ARG A 11 43.98 -29.92 37.84
CA ARG A 11 42.64 -29.38 37.67
C ARG A 11 42.61 -27.92 37.19
N ILE A 12 43.55 -27.10 37.63
CA ILE A 12 43.60 -25.67 37.25
C ILE A 12 44.06 -25.53 35.79
N PHE A 13 44.98 -26.36 35.33
CA PHE A 13 45.47 -26.35 33.93
C PHE A 13 44.38 -26.80 32.93
N ARG A 14 43.47 -27.69 33.34
CA ARG A 14 42.33 -28.11 32.51
C ARG A 14 41.21 -27.03 32.43
N LEU A 15 41.02 -26.26 33.50
CA LEU A 15 40.04 -25.17 33.52
C LEU A 15 40.47 -23.97 32.68
N THR A 16 41.76 -23.61 32.74
CA THR A 16 42.33 -22.52 31.92
C THR A 16 42.38 -22.89 30.44
N ALA A 17 42.65 -24.15 30.08
CA ALA A 17 42.61 -24.62 28.69
C ALA A 17 41.14 -24.63 28.13
N LEU A 18 40.15 -25.02 28.93
CA LEU A 18 38.73 -24.97 28.55
C LEU A 18 38.21 -23.54 28.37
N VAL A 19 38.63 -22.61 29.24
CA VAL A 19 38.27 -21.18 29.14
C VAL A 19 38.94 -20.54 27.91
N ALA A 20 40.18 -20.90 27.59
CA ALA A 20 40.86 -20.42 26.39
C ALA A 20 40.23 -20.98 25.08
N ILE A 21 39.79 -22.24 25.08
CA ILE A 21 39.07 -22.83 23.94
C ILE A 21 37.68 -22.21 23.81
N PHE A 22 36.98 -21.94 24.90
CA PHE A 22 35.66 -21.27 24.88
C PHE A 22 35.78 -19.79 24.48
N ALA A 23 36.85 -19.10 24.84
CA ALA A 23 37.12 -17.73 24.39
C ALA A 23 37.49 -17.67 22.90
N LEU A 24 38.14 -18.70 22.34
CA LEU A 24 38.42 -18.85 20.91
C LEU A 24 37.15 -19.20 20.10
N LEU A 25 36.18 -19.88 20.70
CA LEU A 25 34.88 -20.18 20.07
C LEU A 25 33.90 -19.01 20.17
N LEU A 26 34.13 -18.05 21.08
CA LEU A 26 33.34 -16.82 21.22
C LEU A 26 33.96 -15.60 20.52
N ALA A 27 35.14 -15.76 19.88
CA ALA A 27 35.62 -14.72 18.98
C ALA A 27 34.58 -14.53 17.90
N PRO A 28 33.93 -13.33 17.75
CA PRO A 28 33.06 -13.10 16.64
C PRO A 28 33.87 -13.39 15.38
N ASN A 29 33.29 -14.15 14.43
CA ASN A 29 33.81 -14.27 13.08
C ASN A 29 33.80 -12.85 12.46
N LEU A 30 34.79 -12.04 12.82
CA LEU A 30 35.23 -10.91 12.03
C LEU A 30 35.74 -11.52 10.73
N GLN A 31 34.84 -11.71 9.78
CA GLN A 31 35.24 -11.96 8.41
C GLN A 31 36.21 -10.84 8.05
N ALA A 32 37.48 -11.17 7.93
CA ALA A 32 38.49 -10.23 7.48
C ALA A 32 37.99 -9.66 6.16
N GLN A 33 37.78 -8.34 6.12
CA GLN A 33 37.38 -7.62 4.91
C GLN A 33 38.38 -8.00 3.82
N SER A 34 37.93 -8.47 2.67
CA SER A 34 38.84 -8.86 1.58
C SER A 34 39.70 -7.65 1.19
N ASP A 35 40.93 -7.90 0.73
CA ASP A 35 41.80 -6.80 0.29
C ASP A 35 41.15 -5.98 -0.82
N GLU A 36 40.39 -6.62 -1.70
CA GLU A 36 39.61 -5.98 -2.75
C GLU A 36 38.53 -5.02 -2.20
N GLN A 37 37.83 -5.39 -1.12
CA GLN A 37 36.84 -4.50 -0.49
C GLN A 37 37.51 -3.30 0.17
N ARG A 38 38.68 -3.48 0.79
CA ARG A 38 39.45 -2.37 1.37
C ARG A 38 39.93 -1.39 0.29
N GLU A 39 40.46 -1.92 -0.81
CA GLU A 39 40.88 -1.11 -1.95
C GLU A 39 39.71 -0.32 -2.54
N ALA A 40 38.52 -0.91 -2.69
CA ALA A 40 37.33 -0.24 -3.18
C ALA A 40 36.90 0.92 -2.26
N ILE A 41 36.88 0.70 -0.94
CA ILE A 41 36.56 1.75 0.04
C ILE A 41 37.59 2.89 0.00
N GLN A 42 38.91 2.54 -0.05
CA GLN A 42 39.98 3.53 -0.12
C GLN A 42 39.90 4.34 -1.41
N LYS A 43 39.66 3.68 -2.56
CA LYS A 43 39.48 4.33 -3.87
C LYS A 43 38.33 5.35 -3.82
N PHE A 44 37.17 4.96 -3.28
CA PHE A 44 36.02 5.84 -3.16
C PHE A 44 36.30 7.06 -2.28
N GLY A 45 36.89 6.84 -1.10
CA GLY A 45 37.30 7.92 -0.18
C GLY A 45 38.31 8.89 -0.79
N THR A 46 39.34 8.35 -1.48
CA THR A 46 40.37 9.15 -2.19
C THR A 46 39.74 9.98 -3.30
N ALA A 47 38.84 9.39 -4.10
CA ALA A 47 38.14 10.12 -5.17
C ALA A 47 37.34 11.32 -4.61
N LEU A 48 36.61 11.10 -3.51
CA LEU A 48 35.85 12.19 -2.85
C LEU A 48 36.78 13.29 -2.33
N GLN A 49 37.94 12.92 -1.73
CA GLN A 49 38.93 13.90 -1.28
C GLN A 49 39.50 14.72 -2.44
N ILE A 50 39.85 14.09 -3.57
CA ILE A 50 40.36 14.77 -4.77
C ILE A 50 39.31 15.74 -5.31
N ILE A 51 38.04 15.31 -5.42
CA ILE A 51 36.94 16.17 -5.88
C ILE A 51 36.80 17.40 -4.99
N ASN A 52 36.77 17.23 -3.66
CA ASN A 52 36.66 18.33 -2.72
C ASN A 52 37.83 19.31 -2.78
N PHE A 53 39.04 18.84 -3.07
CA PHE A 53 40.25 19.67 -3.09
C PHE A 53 40.50 20.33 -4.44
N ALA A 54 40.25 19.64 -5.54
CA ALA A 54 40.73 20.02 -6.86
C ALA A 54 39.64 20.48 -7.84
N TYR A 55 38.35 20.30 -7.52
CA TYR A 55 37.28 20.75 -8.41
C TYR A 55 37.23 22.28 -8.50
N VAL A 56 36.88 22.78 -9.68
CA VAL A 56 36.93 24.22 -10.00
C VAL A 56 35.98 25.08 -9.19
N ASP A 57 34.84 24.53 -8.78
CA ASP A 57 33.81 25.21 -8.00
C ASP A 57 33.64 24.59 -6.59
N SER A 58 32.86 25.24 -5.74
CA SER A 58 32.51 24.69 -4.43
C SER A 58 31.67 23.42 -4.56
N VAL A 59 31.97 22.40 -3.74
CA VAL A 59 31.33 21.09 -3.77
C VAL A 59 30.50 20.89 -2.51
N ASN A 60 29.25 20.45 -2.65
CA ASN A 60 28.47 19.93 -1.54
C ASN A 60 28.73 18.42 -1.42
N SER A 61 29.67 18.04 -0.55
CA SER A 61 30.04 16.64 -0.36
C SER A 61 28.90 15.74 0.12
N PRO A 62 28.02 16.15 1.05
CA PRO A 62 26.84 15.37 1.46
C PRO A 62 25.96 14.99 0.26
N ASP A 63 25.66 15.94 -0.63
CA ASP A 63 24.81 15.68 -1.80
C ASP A 63 25.48 14.74 -2.82
N LEU A 64 26.80 14.89 -3.02
CA LEU A 64 27.56 13.99 -3.87
C LEU A 64 27.56 12.56 -3.33
N VAL A 65 27.78 12.38 -2.03
CA VAL A 65 27.75 11.07 -1.37
C VAL A 65 26.35 10.45 -1.47
N ALA A 66 25.29 11.22 -1.21
CA ALA A 66 23.92 10.77 -1.35
C ALA A 66 23.62 10.31 -2.79
N SER A 67 24.08 11.08 -3.79
CA SER A 67 23.93 10.72 -5.21
C SER A 67 24.67 9.44 -5.57
N ALA A 68 25.90 9.29 -5.07
CA ALA A 68 26.69 8.06 -5.29
C ALA A 68 26.03 6.84 -4.65
N ILE A 69 25.52 6.96 -3.42
CA ILE A 69 24.77 5.87 -2.74
C ILE A 69 23.51 5.50 -3.53
N LYS A 70 22.75 6.49 -4.00
CA LYS A 70 21.56 6.25 -4.85
C LYS A 70 21.90 5.44 -6.10
N GLN A 71 23.03 5.80 -6.77
CA GLN A 71 23.46 5.06 -7.97
C GLN A 71 23.92 3.64 -7.63
N MET A 72 24.71 3.44 -6.59
CA MET A 72 25.13 2.09 -6.16
C MET A 72 23.92 1.19 -5.88
N LEU A 73 22.89 1.71 -5.20
CA LEU A 73 21.69 0.93 -4.88
C LEU A 73 20.87 0.61 -6.14
N LYS A 74 20.78 1.55 -7.08
CA LYS A 74 20.11 1.35 -8.37
C LYS A 74 20.76 0.23 -9.20
N ASP A 75 22.08 0.07 -9.10
CA ASP A 75 22.83 -0.98 -9.81
C ASP A 75 22.64 -2.39 -9.19
N LEU A 76 22.13 -2.48 -7.95
CA LEU A 76 21.88 -3.76 -7.26
C LEU A 76 20.52 -4.36 -7.62
N ASP A 77 19.44 -3.58 -7.43
CA ASP A 77 18.07 -4.01 -7.66
C ASP A 77 17.10 -2.81 -7.74
N PRO A 78 15.88 -2.99 -8.29
CA PRO A 78 14.93 -1.89 -8.47
C PRO A 78 14.25 -1.40 -7.18
N HIS A 79 14.51 -2.00 -6.03
CA HIS A 79 13.80 -1.73 -4.78
C HIS A 79 14.68 -1.22 -3.65
N SER A 80 16.00 -1.46 -3.71
CA SER A 80 16.94 -0.87 -2.77
C SER A 80 16.98 0.65 -2.97
N ALA A 81 16.90 1.40 -1.86
CA ALA A 81 16.75 2.86 -1.93
C ALA A 81 17.49 3.58 -0.80
N TYR A 82 18.05 4.74 -1.14
CA TYR A 82 18.51 5.73 -0.16
C TYR A 82 17.35 6.67 0.19
N ILE A 83 17.17 6.93 1.46
CA ILE A 83 16.14 7.82 2.01
C ILE A 83 16.85 8.90 2.81
N SER A 84 16.65 10.17 2.43
CA SER A 84 17.24 11.30 3.13
C SER A 84 16.73 11.38 4.57
N LYS A 85 17.47 12.03 5.45
CA LYS A 85 17.08 12.22 6.86
C LYS A 85 15.70 12.86 6.98
N GLU A 86 15.41 13.83 6.13
CA GLU A 86 14.17 14.58 6.08
C GLU A 86 12.98 13.71 5.66
N ASP A 87 13.24 12.70 4.81
CA ASP A 87 12.23 11.81 4.25
C ASP A 87 11.94 10.57 5.09
N VAL A 88 12.83 10.21 6.03
CA VAL A 88 12.73 8.94 6.80
C VAL A 88 11.38 8.84 7.52
N GLU A 89 10.93 9.89 8.16
CA GLU A 89 9.67 9.91 8.90
C GLU A 89 8.49 9.77 7.92
N ARG A 90 8.46 10.59 6.88
CA ARG A 90 7.41 10.61 5.85
C ARG A 90 7.23 9.25 5.13
N VAL A 91 8.35 8.58 4.81
CA VAL A 91 8.33 7.29 4.13
C VAL A 91 7.82 6.15 5.04
N ASN A 92 7.97 6.29 6.36
CA ASN A 92 7.52 5.29 7.33
C ASN A 92 6.07 5.52 7.81
N GLU A 93 5.52 6.75 7.73
CA GLU A 93 4.15 7.06 8.16
C GLU A 93 3.08 6.05 7.69
N PRO A 94 3.03 5.65 6.39
CA PRO A 94 2.03 4.70 5.93
C PRO A 94 2.16 3.31 6.56
N LEU A 95 3.38 2.92 6.93
CA LEU A 95 3.66 1.65 7.59
C LEU A 95 3.36 1.69 9.09
N GLU A 96 3.58 2.85 9.72
CA GLU A 96 3.22 3.10 11.12
C GLU A 96 1.70 3.22 11.34
N GLY A 97 0.91 3.39 10.26
CA GLY A 97 -0.54 3.56 10.31
C GLY A 97 -0.98 4.91 10.88
N SER A 98 -0.11 5.93 10.87
CA SER A 98 -0.44 7.27 11.37
C SER A 98 0.62 8.29 10.96
N PHE A 99 0.21 9.57 10.96
CA PHE A 99 1.10 10.73 10.85
C PHE A 99 0.76 11.78 11.90
N GLU A 100 1.62 12.77 12.08
CA GLU A 100 1.38 13.87 13.02
C GLU A 100 0.93 15.14 12.30
N GLY A 101 -0.19 15.74 12.75
CA GLY A 101 -0.77 16.91 12.08
C GLY A 101 -2.10 17.37 12.64
N VAL A 102 -2.84 18.13 11.85
CA VAL A 102 -4.13 18.74 12.23
C VAL A 102 -5.34 17.81 12.05
N GLY A 103 -5.23 16.75 11.24
CA GLY A 103 -6.33 15.80 11.02
C GLY A 103 -7.44 16.35 10.12
N VAL A 104 -7.08 16.77 8.91
CA VAL A 104 -8.03 17.13 7.85
C VAL A 104 -7.68 16.41 6.56
N THR A 105 -8.70 15.93 5.86
CA THR A 105 -8.62 15.62 4.44
C THR A 105 -8.93 16.89 3.68
N PHE A 106 -8.02 17.31 2.81
CA PHE A 106 -8.18 18.53 2.05
C PHE A 106 -8.01 18.32 0.55
N GLN A 107 -8.46 19.29 -0.22
CA GLN A 107 -8.25 19.39 -1.64
C GLN A 107 -7.99 20.85 -2.01
N LEU A 108 -7.13 21.08 -3.01
CA LEU A 108 -6.98 22.40 -3.58
C LEU A 108 -8.09 22.66 -4.58
N PHE A 109 -8.85 23.72 -4.34
CA PHE A 109 -9.97 24.12 -5.19
C PHE A 109 -9.96 25.64 -5.36
N ASN A 110 -9.85 26.11 -6.62
CA ASN A 110 -9.72 27.53 -6.95
C ASN A 110 -8.63 28.20 -6.09
N ASP A 111 -7.41 27.66 -6.15
CA ASP A 111 -6.23 28.15 -5.44
C ASP A 111 -6.42 28.32 -3.92
N THR A 112 -7.32 27.55 -3.32
CA THR A 112 -7.67 27.61 -1.91
C THR A 112 -7.70 26.19 -1.32
N ILE A 113 -7.33 26.06 -0.05
CA ILE A 113 -7.38 24.77 0.68
C ILE A 113 -8.82 24.54 1.13
N LEU A 114 -9.52 23.62 0.47
CA LEU A 114 -10.87 23.18 0.85
C LEU A 114 -10.79 21.97 1.75
N VAL A 115 -11.39 22.03 2.93
CA VAL A 115 -11.55 20.87 3.82
C VAL A 115 -12.63 19.96 3.23
N VAL A 116 -12.23 18.75 2.81
CA VAL A 116 -13.15 17.70 2.35
C VAL A 116 -13.87 17.10 3.54
N SER A 117 -13.10 16.73 4.57
CA SER A 117 -13.62 16.27 5.88
C SER A 117 -12.55 16.41 6.97
N PRO A 118 -12.88 16.73 8.21
CA PRO A 118 -12.01 16.48 9.33
C PRO A 118 -11.93 14.96 9.59
N VAL A 119 -10.80 14.51 10.14
CA VAL A 119 -10.67 13.12 10.62
C VAL A 119 -11.48 12.97 11.91
N PRO A 120 -12.43 12.02 12.00
CA PRO A 120 -13.27 11.83 13.17
C PRO A 120 -12.47 11.68 14.47
N GLY A 121 -12.82 12.43 15.50
CA GLY A 121 -12.10 12.47 16.78
C GLY A 121 -10.72 13.13 16.73
N GLY A 122 -10.28 13.61 15.57
CA GLY A 122 -9.02 14.33 15.38
C GLY A 122 -9.03 15.76 15.94
N PRO A 123 -7.86 16.45 15.93
CA PRO A 123 -7.75 17.82 16.46
C PRO A 123 -8.72 18.82 15.80
N SER A 124 -8.81 18.79 14.49
CA SER A 124 -9.68 19.69 13.72
C SER A 124 -11.16 19.43 13.94
N ASP A 125 -11.56 18.16 14.04
CA ASP A 125 -12.94 17.75 14.33
C ASP A 125 -13.39 18.23 15.71
N LYS A 126 -12.57 18.04 16.73
CA LYS A 126 -12.82 18.49 18.11
C LYS A 126 -13.01 20.00 18.24
N LEU A 127 -12.37 20.77 17.36
CA LEU A 127 -12.51 22.23 17.33
C LEU A 127 -13.69 22.71 16.49
N GLY A 128 -14.38 21.80 15.78
CA GLY A 128 -15.55 22.13 14.98
C GLY A 128 -15.22 22.67 13.57
N ILE A 129 -14.08 22.30 13.02
CA ILE A 129 -13.81 22.41 11.58
C ILE A 129 -14.70 21.39 10.87
N ILE A 130 -15.36 21.80 9.80
CA ILE A 130 -16.33 20.97 9.08
C ILE A 130 -15.98 20.86 7.58
N ALA A 131 -16.55 19.86 6.93
CA ALA A 131 -16.47 19.73 5.48
C ALA A 131 -17.04 20.97 4.77
N GLY A 132 -16.33 21.48 3.77
CA GLY A 132 -16.66 22.69 3.03
C GLY A 132 -16.00 23.96 3.57
N ASP A 133 -15.34 23.92 4.73
CA ASP A 133 -14.51 25.02 5.21
C ASP A 133 -13.33 25.27 4.28
N LYS A 134 -12.99 26.54 4.03
CA LYS A 134 -11.85 26.96 3.22
C LYS A 134 -10.79 27.57 4.13
N ILE A 135 -9.64 26.92 4.28
CA ILE A 135 -8.50 27.48 5.03
C ILE A 135 -7.86 28.56 4.16
N VAL A 136 -7.93 29.81 4.60
CA VAL A 136 -7.46 30.98 3.85
C VAL A 136 -6.22 31.63 4.45
N LYS A 137 -5.87 31.31 5.72
CA LYS A 137 -4.60 31.68 6.36
C LYS A 137 -4.09 30.53 7.20
N ILE A 138 -2.75 30.42 7.28
CA ILE A 138 -2.02 29.54 8.18
C ILE A 138 -0.95 30.37 8.87
N ASP A 139 -0.92 30.37 10.21
CA ASP A 139 -0.01 31.17 11.05
C ASP A 139 0.03 32.67 10.62
N GLY A 140 -1.17 33.22 10.32
CA GLY A 140 -1.33 34.60 9.90
C GLY A 140 -0.97 34.89 8.43
N VAL A 141 -0.34 33.95 7.73
CA VAL A 141 0.07 34.09 6.32
C VAL A 141 -1.07 33.64 5.40
N SER A 142 -1.30 34.35 4.30
CA SER A 142 -2.31 33.97 3.29
C SER A 142 -2.01 32.59 2.72
N ALA A 143 -3.01 31.72 2.72
CA ALA A 143 -2.98 30.37 2.15
C ALA A 143 -3.92 30.28 0.92
N VAL A 144 -3.94 31.34 0.10
CA VAL A 144 -4.73 31.44 -1.13
C VAL A 144 -3.83 31.94 -2.26
N GLY A 145 -3.97 31.42 -3.47
CA GLY A 145 -3.28 31.84 -4.68
C GLY A 145 -2.46 30.73 -5.36
N GLU A 146 -1.96 31.00 -6.56
CA GLU A 146 -1.27 30.04 -7.45
C GLU A 146 -0.05 29.33 -6.83
N LYS A 147 0.54 29.88 -5.77
CA LYS A 147 1.70 29.27 -5.08
C LYS A 147 1.31 28.17 -4.09
N ILE A 148 0.02 27.99 -3.84
CA ILE A 148 -0.48 26.99 -2.90
C ILE A 148 -0.57 25.65 -3.64
N ASN A 149 0.25 24.70 -3.23
CA ASN A 149 0.26 23.34 -3.69
C ASN A 149 0.16 22.35 -2.51
N ASN A 150 0.03 21.06 -2.78
CA ASN A 150 -0.11 20.04 -1.73
C ASN A 150 1.11 20.02 -0.78
N GLU A 151 2.31 20.25 -1.30
CA GLU A 151 3.54 20.28 -0.49
C GLU A 151 3.50 21.45 0.49
N TYR A 152 3.18 22.66 0.02
CA TYR A 152 2.98 23.84 0.86
C TYR A 152 1.99 23.59 2.02
N VAL A 153 0.86 22.93 1.72
CA VAL A 153 -0.17 22.63 2.73
C VAL A 153 0.35 21.61 3.74
N MET A 154 0.97 20.54 3.24
CA MET A 154 1.50 19.49 4.12
C MET A 154 2.59 19.98 5.03
N GLU A 155 3.55 20.77 4.53
CA GLU A 155 4.64 21.34 5.35
C GLU A 155 4.14 22.21 6.51
N ARG A 156 2.98 22.87 6.35
CA ARG A 156 2.46 23.80 7.35
C ARG A 156 1.43 23.18 8.28
N LEU A 157 0.59 22.29 7.79
CA LEU A 157 -0.44 21.65 8.61
C LEU A 157 0.06 20.40 9.35
N ARG A 158 1.07 19.70 8.81
CA ARG A 158 1.79 18.65 9.54
C ARG A 158 2.75 19.25 10.56
N GLY A 159 3.24 18.43 11.46
CA GLY A 159 4.24 18.80 12.45
C GLY A 159 4.07 18.03 13.73
N LYS A 160 5.07 18.09 14.61
CA LYS A 160 5.16 17.29 15.82
C LYS A 160 3.93 17.43 16.72
N LYS A 161 3.46 16.31 17.23
CA LYS A 161 2.38 16.24 18.23
C LYS A 161 2.66 17.20 19.39
N GLY A 162 1.62 17.95 19.78
CA GLY A 162 1.69 18.94 20.85
C GLY A 162 2.10 20.35 20.39
N THR A 163 2.55 20.53 19.14
CA THR A 163 2.78 21.88 18.57
C THR A 163 1.46 22.47 18.07
N THR A 164 1.32 23.79 18.09
CA THR A 164 0.12 24.49 17.64
C THR A 164 0.33 25.10 16.27
N VAL A 165 -0.72 25.10 15.44
CA VAL A 165 -0.84 25.89 14.21
C VAL A 165 -2.16 26.66 14.22
N SER A 166 -2.10 27.94 13.87
CA SER A 166 -3.29 28.80 13.78
C SER A 166 -3.81 28.81 12.34
N VAL A 167 -5.10 28.56 12.12
CA VAL A 167 -5.72 28.63 10.80
C VAL A 167 -6.94 29.56 10.83
N ALA A 168 -7.08 30.40 9.80
CA ALA A 168 -8.27 31.18 9.57
C ALA A 168 -9.11 30.53 8.46
N VAL A 169 -10.37 30.28 8.76
CA VAL A 169 -11.29 29.52 7.91
C VAL A 169 -12.41 30.42 7.39
N LYS A 170 -12.68 30.37 6.11
CA LYS A 170 -13.88 30.92 5.47
C LYS A 170 -14.95 29.84 5.38
N ARG A 171 -16.02 30.00 6.12
CA ARG A 171 -17.17 29.08 6.14
C ARG A 171 -18.35 29.64 5.35
N ASN A 172 -18.97 28.81 4.53
CA ASN A 172 -20.14 29.24 3.76
C ASN A 172 -21.27 29.70 4.71
N GLY A 173 -21.97 30.80 4.37
CA GLY A 173 -23.00 31.39 5.21
C GLY A 173 -22.48 32.24 6.39
N LYS A 174 -21.17 32.34 6.63
CA LYS A 174 -20.55 33.23 7.63
C LYS A 174 -19.85 34.40 6.93
N LYS A 175 -20.06 35.61 7.46
CA LYS A 175 -19.44 36.83 6.91
C LYS A 175 -17.98 36.94 7.31
N ASP A 176 -17.65 36.66 8.54
CA ASP A 176 -16.31 36.78 9.11
C ASP A 176 -15.54 35.46 9.02
N LEU A 177 -14.21 35.54 9.07
CA LEU A 177 -13.35 34.38 9.22
C LEU A 177 -13.50 33.81 10.64
N ILE A 178 -13.30 32.50 10.73
CA ILE A 178 -13.28 31.77 12.01
C ILE A 178 -11.84 31.33 12.23
N ASP A 179 -11.26 31.75 13.36
CA ASP A 179 -9.89 31.36 13.71
C ASP A 179 -9.91 30.12 14.61
N PHE A 180 -8.98 29.19 14.35
CA PHE A 180 -8.77 27.97 15.11
C PHE A 180 -7.29 27.81 15.43
N ASP A 181 -6.96 27.60 16.72
CA ASP A 181 -5.64 27.19 17.16
C ASP A 181 -5.65 25.66 17.35
N ILE A 182 -5.04 24.95 16.41
CA ILE A 182 -5.08 23.50 16.35
C ILE A 182 -3.81 22.93 16.96
N VAL A 183 -3.95 22.20 18.07
CA VAL A 183 -2.84 21.44 18.65
C VAL A 183 -2.70 20.14 17.84
N ARG A 184 -1.58 19.98 17.13
CA ARG A 184 -1.31 18.80 16.32
C ARG A 184 -1.29 17.54 17.18
N ASP A 185 -1.81 16.46 16.63
CA ASP A 185 -1.82 15.15 17.27
C ASP A 185 -1.53 14.04 16.26
N LYS A 186 -1.44 12.81 16.74
CA LYS A 186 -1.31 11.61 15.92
C LYS A 186 -2.63 11.33 15.20
N ILE A 187 -2.59 11.32 13.88
CA ILE A 187 -3.74 11.13 12.99
C ILE A 187 -3.67 9.72 12.40
N PRO A 188 -4.70 8.88 12.60
CA PRO A 188 -4.71 7.54 12.04
C PRO A 188 -4.74 7.55 10.51
N LEU A 189 -4.02 6.61 9.91
CA LEU A 189 -4.06 6.26 8.49
C LEU A 189 -4.60 4.84 8.37
N ASN A 190 -5.90 4.73 8.20
CA ASN A 190 -6.53 3.42 8.07
C ASN A 190 -5.95 2.63 6.90
N SER A 191 -5.77 1.35 7.11
CA SER A 191 -5.32 0.39 6.11
C SER A 191 -6.49 -0.31 5.40
N ILE A 192 -7.67 -0.31 6.03
CA ILE A 192 -8.92 -0.81 5.48
C ILE A 192 -9.77 0.37 5.01
N ASP A 193 -10.09 0.38 3.73
CA ASP A 193 -10.87 1.44 3.09
C ASP A 193 -12.37 1.13 3.04
N ALA A 194 -12.76 -0.15 3.13
CA ALA A 194 -14.16 -0.56 3.11
C ALA A 194 -14.38 -1.92 3.79
N THR A 195 -15.49 -2.01 4.53
CA THR A 195 -15.97 -3.21 5.23
C THR A 195 -17.50 -3.24 5.14
N TYR A 196 -18.06 -4.15 4.33
CA TYR A 196 -19.53 -4.28 4.19
C TYR A 196 -19.94 -5.66 3.69
N MET A 197 -21.23 -5.99 3.79
CA MET A 197 -21.78 -7.21 3.24
C MET A 197 -21.99 -7.06 1.72
N ALA A 198 -21.16 -7.75 0.91
CA ALA A 198 -21.28 -7.74 -0.56
C ALA A 198 -22.53 -8.48 -1.05
N ALA A 199 -22.95 -9.52 -0.32
CA ALA A 199 -24.18 -10.27 -0.53
C ALA A 199 -24.59 -10.95 0.78
N PRO A 200 -25.81 -11.49 0.91
CA PRO A 200 -26.21 -12.25 2.10
C PRO A 200 -25.21 -13.36 2.43
N GLY A 201 -24.60 -13.31 3.61
CA GLY A 201 -23.60 -14.25 4.10
C GLY A 201 -22.18 -14.05 3.54
N ILE A 202 -21.93 -13.04 2.69
CA ILE A 202 -20.63 -12.78 2.06
C ILE A 202 -20.15 -11.38 2.46
N GLY A 203 -19.09 -11.33 3.30
CA GLY A 203 -18.42 -10.11 3.68
C GLY A 203 -17.36 -9.68 2.64
N TYR A 204 -17.13 -8.38 2.56
CA TYR A 204 -16.08 -7.76 1.76
C TYR A 204 -15.22 -6.87 2.63
N ILE A 205 -13.90 -7.05 2.54
CA ILE A 205 -12.90 -6.21 3.19
C ILE A 205 -11.89 -5.76 2.16
N LYS A 206 -11.70 -4.42 2.02
CA LYS A 206 -10.66 -3.85 1.16
C LYS A 206 -9.48 -3.38 1.99
N LEU A 207 -8.38 -4.14 1.94
CA LEU A 207 -7.11 -3.81 2.57
C LEU A 207 -6.17 -3.14 1.55
N THR A 208 -5.77 -1.90 1.81
CA THR A 208 -4.98 -1.09 0.86
C THR A 208 -3.48 -1.06 1.19
N ARG A 209 -3.10 -1.45 2.41
CA ARG A 209 -1.69 -1.56 2.86
C ARG A 209 -1.56 -2.51 4.05
N PHE A 210 -0.34 -2.96 4.31
CA PHE A 210 0.00 -3.75 5.49
C PHE A 210 0.77 -2.87 6.47
N SER A 211 0.06 -2.16 7.34
CA SER A 211 0.59 -1.30 8.41
C SER A 211 0.59 -1.99 9.76
N LYS A 212 1.10 -1.33 10.79
CA LYS A 212 1.05 -1.83 12.18
C LYS A 212 -0.38 -1.97 12.73
N THR A 213 -1.33 -1.19 12.21
CA THR A 213 -2.72 -1.17 12.69
C THR A 213 -3.63 -2.12 11.90
N SER A 214 -3.13 -2.71 10.81
CA SER A 214 -3.97 -3.49 9.88
C SER A 214 -4.65 -4.68 10.53
N MET A 215 -4.01 -5.36 11.48
CA MET A 215 -4.62 -6.51 12.14
C MET A 215 -5.73 -6.12 13.10
N ASP A 216 -5.55 -5.02 13.85
CA ASP A 216 -6.61 -4.49 14.72
C ASP A 216 -7.84 -4.08 13.88
N GLU A 217 -7.60 -3.38 12.76
CA GLU A 217 -8.65 -2.97 11.81
C GLU A 217 -9.34 -4.20 11.17
N PHE A 218 -8.58 -5.23 10.80
CA PHE A 218 -9.13 -6.48 10.23
C PHE A 218 -10.00 -7.22 11.24
N HIS A 219 -9.56 -7.35 12.48
CA HIS A 219 -10.34 -7.99 13.53
C HIS A 219 -11.64 -7.24 13.83
N GLU A 220 -11.62 -5.90 13.82
CA GLU A 220 -12.82 -5.08 13.93
C GLU A 220 -13.78 -5.37 12.78
N SER A 221 -13.29 -5.28 11.53
CA SER A 221 -14.07 -5.55 10.32
C SER A 221 -14.71 -6.94 10.33
N VAL A 222 -13.95 -7.98 10.70
CA VAL A 222 -14.48 -9.35 10.81
C VAL A 222 -15.56 -9.45 11.88
N ARG A 223 -15.39 -8.76 13.02
CA ARG A 223 -16.39 -8.75 14.10
C ARG A 223 -17.71 -8.10 13.65
N GLU A 224 -17.62 -6.95 12.97
CA GLU A 224 -18.79 -6.25 12.41
C GLU A 224 -19.52 -7.10 11.40
N LEU A 225 -18.82 -7.65 10.40
CA LEU A 225 -19.41 -8.50 9.36
C LEU A 225 -20.04 -9.77 9.93
N ARG A 226 -19.47 -10.35 10.98
CA ARG A 226 -20.08 -11.51 11.67
C ARG A 226 -21.39 -11.17 12.37
N GLN A 227 -21.50 -9.98 12.95
CA GLN A 227 -22.76 -9.50 13.54
C GLN A 227 -23.84 -9.33 12.46
N GLU A 228 -23.44 -9.04 11.21
CA GLU A 228 -24.32 -8.96 10.05
C GLU A 228 -24.57 -10.33 9.38
N GLY A 229 -23.97 -11.42 9.91
CA GLY A 229 -24.20 -12.78 9.43
C GLY A 229 -23.22 -13.29 8.38
N MET A 230 -22.01 -12.71 8.28
CA MET A 230 -20.96 -13.19 7.38
C MET A 230 -20.59 -14.65 7.67
N GLN A 231 -20.52 -15.45 6.61
CA GLN A 231 -20.02 -16.82 6.59
C GLN A 231 -18.76 -16.95 5.73
N ASP A 232 -18.72 -16.27 4.58
CA ASP A 232 -17.66 -16.29 3.60
C ASP A 232 -17.08 -14.87 3.44
N LEU A 233 -15.81 -14.77 3.04
CA LEU A 233 -15.09 -13.50 2.92
C LEU A 233 -14.49 -13.30 1.54
N ILE A 234 -14.64 -12.09 1.01
CA ILE A 234 -13.86 -11.56 -0.10
C ILE A 234 -12.86 -10.56 0.47
N LEU A 235 -11.57 -10.90 0.40
CA LEU A 235 -10.46 -10.02 0.79
C LEU A 235 -9.90 -9.34 -0.47
N ASP A 236 -10.12 -8.05 -0.60
CA ASP A 236 -9.64 -7.27 -1.75
C ASP A 236 -8.25 -6.68 -1.47
N LEU A 237 -7.23 -7.22 -2.13
CA LEU A 237 -5.85 -6.77 -2.14
C LEU A 237 -5.46 -6.08 -3.46
N ARG A 238 -6.41 -5.76 -4.32
CA ARG A 238 -6.14 -5.03 -5.57
C ARG A 238 -5.57 -3.65 -5.26
N SER A 239 -4.51 -3.29 -5.98
CA SER A 239 -3.75 -2.04 -5.82
C SER A 239 -3.07 -1.88 -4.44
N ASN A 240 -2.94 -2.96 -3.68
CA ASN A 240 -2.18 -2.99 -2.43
C ASN A 240 -0.72 -3.37 -2.70
N SER A 241 0.18 -2.41 -2.61
CA SER A 241 1.62 -2.59 -2.86
C SER A 241 2.39 -3.33 -1.76
N GLY A 242 1.70 -3.77 -0.69
CA GLY A 242 2.27 -4.49 0.43
C GLY A 242 2.44 -3.64 1.70
N GLY A 243 3.50 -3.93 2.44
CA GLY A 243 3.85 -3.31 3.72
C GLY A 243 4.68 -4.24 4.59
N TYR A 244 4.39 -4.34 5.88
CA TYR A 244 5.13 -5.20 6.80
C TYR A 244 4.89 -6.69 6.53
N LEU A 245 6.00 -7.46 6.48
CA LEU A 245 5.97 -8.91 6.32
C LEU A 245 5.23 -9.58 7.49
N ASN A 246 5.49 -9.15 8.72
CA ASN A 246 4.85 -9.74 9.90
C ASN A 246 3.32 -9.58 9.85
N THR A 247 2.82 -8.41 9.43
CA THR A 247 1.38 -8.18 9.25
C THR A 247 0.78 -9.11 8.19
N ALA A 248 1.53 -9.41 7.10
CA ALA A 248 1.07 -10.39 6.11
C ALA A 248 1.06 -11.83 6.66
N VAL A 249 2.02 -12.17 7.50
CA VAL A 249 2.07 -13.46 8.20
C VAL A 249 0.87 -13.58 9.16
N GLU A 250 0.64 -12.56 9.99
CA GLU A 250 -0.50 -12.52 10.92
C GLU A 250 -1.85 -12.61 10.18
N LEU A 251 -2.01 -11.88 9.08
CA LEU A 251 -3.23 -11.95 8.27
C LEU A 251 -3.41 -13.34 7.62
N SER A 252 -2.33 -13.97 7.16
CA SER A 252 -2.40 -15.33 6.59
C SER A 252 -2.74 -16.38 7.66
N ASP A 253 -2.27 -16.18 8.89
CA ASP A 253 -2.57 -17.03 10.04
C ASP A 253 -4.07 -17.07 10.38
N GLU A 254 -4.80 -15.98 10.15
CA GLU A 254 -6.26 -15.95 10.34
C GLU A 254 -7.00 -17.01 9.54
N PHE A 255 -6.46 -17.40 8.39
CA PHE A 255 -7.13 -18.30 7.45
C PHE A 255 -6.60 -19.73 7.49
N LEU A 256 -5.37 -19.97 7.94
CA LEU A 256 -4.72 -21.27 7.84
C LEU A 256 -4.85 -22.08 9.15
N PRO A 257 -4.96 -23.42 9.07
CA PRO A 257 -4.80 -24.28 10.24
C PRO A 257 -3.40 -24.11 10.84
N ALA A 258 -3.22 -24.51 12.11
CA ALA A 258 -1.92 -24.48 12.78
C ALA A 258 -0.84 -25.26 12.02
N ASP A 259 0.41 -24.84 12.22
CA ASP A 259 1.62 -25.50 11.70
C ASP A 259 1.73 -25.51 10.16
N LYS A 260 1.04 -24.61 9.47
CA LYS A 260 1.20 -24.43 8.03
C LYS A 260 2.27 -23.37 7.76
N LEU A 261 3.25 -23.71 6.90
CA LEU A 261 4.22 -22.72 6.41
C LEU A 261 3.46 -21.62 5.65
N ILE A 262 3.65 -20.36 6.03
CA ILE A 262 3.06 -19.20 5.34
C ILE A 262 4.03 -18.68 4.28
N VAL A 263 5.26 -18.48 4.68
CA VAL A 263 6.34 -17.94 3.86
C VAL A 263 7.68 -18.31 4.47
N TYR A 264 8.72 -18.45 3.67
CA TYR A 264 10.09 -18.43 4.19
C TYR A 264 10.94 -17.42 3.45
N THR A 265 11.95 -16.89 4.14
CA THR A 265 12.91 -15.95 3.58
C THR A 265 14.31 -16.53 3.62
N GLU A 266 15.12 -16.29 2.60
CA GLU A 266 16.53 -16.69 2.57
C GLU A 266 17.37 -15.73 1.72
N GLY A 267 18.64 -15.58 2.06
CA GLY A 267 19.58 -14.71 1.34
C GLY A 267 21.01 -15.14 1.56
N LEU A 268 21.95 -14.57 0.79
CA LEU A 268 23.37 -14.93 0.87
C LEU A 268 23.94 -14.84 2.29
N HIS A 269 23.55 -13.80 3.03
CA HIS A 269 24.00 -13.51 4.40
C HIS A 269 22.90 -13.65 5.43
N GLN A 270 21.76 -14.23 5.05
CA GLN A 270 20.62 -14.48 5.89
C GLN A 270 20.21 -15.94 5.76
N ALA A 271 20.35 -16.69 6.86
CA ALA A 271 19.86 -18.06 6.90
C ALA A 271 18.36 -18.12 6.65
N ARG A 272 17.88 -19.25 6.15
CA ARG A 272 16.45 -19.48 5.94
C ARG A 272 15.68 -19.29 7.26
N GLU A 273 14.68 -18.42 7.20
CA GLU A 273 13.73 -18.14 8.27
C GLU A 273 12.33 -18.53 7.80
N ASN A 274 11.67 -19.40 8.56
CA ASN A 274 10.33 -19.91 8.23
C ASN A 274 9.28 -19.27 9.14
N PHE A 275 8.14 -18.88 8.56
CA PHE A 275 7.00 -18.33 9.26
C PHE A 275 5.83 -19.29 9.13
N TYR A 276 5.28 -19.74 10.26
CA TYR A 276 4.21 -20.73 10.32
C TYR A 276 2.95 -20.13 10.92
N SER A 277 1.80 -20.68 10.51
CA SER A 277 0.52 -20.35 11.13
C SER A 277 0.41 -20.97 12.53
N THR A 278 -0.40 -20.32 13.35
CA THR A 278 -0.77 -20.75 14.71
C THR A 278 -2.21 -21.27 14.73
N SER A 279 -2.79 -21.46 15.90
CA SER A 279 -4.19 -21.87 16.08
C SER A 279 -5.10 -20.73 16.54
N THR A 280 -4.61 -19.47 16.48
CA THR A 280 -5.26 -18.34 17.19
C THR A 280 -6.07 -17.40 16.31
N GLY A 281 -6.18 -17.68 15.00
CA GLY A 281 -6.91 -16.80 14.06
C GLY A 281 -8.37 -16.56 14.47
N SER A 282 -8.86 -15.36 14.20
CA SER A 282 -10.24 -14.93 14.50
C SER A 282 -11.24 -15.31 13.42
N PHE A 283 -10.79 -15.53 12.18
CA PHE A 283 -11.66 -15.93 11.07
C PHE A 283 -12.01 -17.40 11.16
N ASP A 284 -13.25 -17.76 10.81
CA ASP A 284 -13.68 -19.16 10.76
C ASP A 284 -12.94 -19.91 9.65
N LYS A 285 -12.15 -20.91 10.03
CA LYS A 285 -11.35 -21.72 9.11
C LYS A 285 -12.20 -22.60 8.17
N GLU A 286 -13.48 -22.75 8.44
CA GLU A 286 -14.43 -23.44 7.56
C GLU A 286 -15.09 -22.49 6.56
N GLY A 287 -15.15 -21.19 6.84
CA GLY A 287 -15.63 -20.17 5.91
C GLY A 287 -14.81 -20.14 4.61
N ARG A 288 -15.44 -19.92 3.47
CA ARG A 288 -14.74 -19.82 2.18
C ARG A 288 -14.11 -18.43 2.03
N VAL A 289 -12.95 -18.38 1.38
CA VAL A 289 -12.20 -17.15 1.17
C VAL A 289 -11.88 -16.99 -0.31
N ILE A 290 -12.14 -15.79 -0.83
CA ILE A 290 -11.62 -15.34 -2.12
C ILE A 290 -10.72 -14.14 -1.88
N VAL A 291 -9.53 -14.15 -2.50
CA VAL A 291 -8.61 -13.02 -2.51
C VAL A 291 -8.64 -12.37 -3.89
N LEU A 292 -9.01 -11.09 -3.95
CA LEU A 292 -8.93 -10.31 -5.19
C LEU A 292 -7.54 -9.69 -5.34
N ILE A 293 -6.89 -9.90 -6.47
CA ILE A 293 -5.59 -9.30 -6.81
C ILE A 293 -5.60 -8.69 -8.21
N ASN A 294 -4.69 -7.76 -8.43
CA ASN A 294 -4.40 -7.21 -9.76
C ASN A 294 -2.89 -6.98 -9.94
N GLU A 295 -2.51 -6.46 -11.08
CA GLU A 295 -1.12 -6.18 -11.49
C GLU A 295 -0.35 -5.23 -10.55
N ALA A 296 -1.05 -4.51 -9.68
CA ALA A 296 -0.45 -3.63 -8.66
C ALA A 296 -0.43 -4.26 -7.25
N SER A 297 -1.02 -5.46 -7.08
CA SER A 297 -0.89 -6.24 -5.84
C SER A 297 0.54 -6.77 -5.70
N ALA A 298 1.26 -6.39 -4.64
CA ALA A 298 2.68 -6.68 -4.52
C ALA A 298 3.12 -7.08 -3.10
N SER A 299 4.27 -7.77 -3.01
CA SER A 299 4.97 -8.01 -1.73
C SER A 299 4.09 -8.71 -0.68
N ALA A 300 3.73 -8.06 0.44
CA ALA A 300 2.86 -8.61 1.49
C ALA A 300 1.53 -9.14 0.95
N SER A 301 0.92 -8.47 -0.06
CA SER A 301 -0.29 -8.97 -0.73
C SER A 301 -0.04 -10.31 -1.43
N GLU A 302 1.15 -10.50 -1.99
CA GLU A 302 1.55 -11.73 -2.66
C GLU A 302 1.90 -12.85 -1.67
N ILE A 303 2.35 -12.51 -0.46
CA ILE A 303 2.51 -13.48 0.63
C ILE A 303 1.16 -14.05 1.03
N VAL A 304 0.16 -13.20 1.29
CA VAL A 304 -1.19 -13.63 1.69
C VAL A 304 -1.86 -14.43 0.58
N SER A 305 -1.91 -13.90 -0.65
CA SER A 305 -2.54 -14.60 -1.77
C SER A 305 -1.83 -15.91 -2.12
N GLY A 306 -0.49 -15.92 -2.06
CA GLY A 306 0.32 -17.12 -2.28
C GLY A 306 0.10 -18.18 -1.20
N ALA A 307 0.03 -17.81 0.08
CA ALA A 307 -0.22 -18.75 1.16
C ALA A 307 -1.63 -19.38 1.06
N ILE A 308 -2.66 -18.59 0.76
CA ILE A 308 -4.03 -19.06 0.56
C ILE A 308 -4.13 -19.98 -0.65
N GLN A 309 -3.48 -19.63 -1.76
CA GLN A 309 -3.46 -20.41 -2.99
C GLN A 309 -2.72 -21.74 -2.80
N ASP A 310 -1.50 -21.69 -2.27
CA ASP A 310 -0.61 -22.84 -2.14
C ASP A 310 -1.14 -23.92 -1.17
N TRP A 311 -1.96 -23.54 -0.17
CA TRP A 311 -2.61 -24.47 0.74
C TRP A 311 -4.02 -24.89 0.30
N ASP A 312 -4.46 -24.53 -0.91
CA ASP A 312 -5.83 -24.81 -1.36
C ASP A 312 -6.89 -24.31 -0.36
N ARG A 313 -6.57 -23.22 0.39
CA ARG A 313 -7.44 -22.66 1.43
C ARG A 313 -8.57 -21.82 0.83
N GLY A 314 -8.32 -21.15 -0.26
CA GLY A 314 -9.24 -20.26 -0.96
C GLY A 314 -8.93 -20.18 -2.44
N LEU A 315 -9.60 -19.28 -3.13
CA LEU A 315 -9.34 -18.95 -4.53
C LEU A 315 -8.77 -17.55 -4.65
N VAL A 316 -7.86 -17.39 -5.59
CA VAL A 316 -7.31 -16.10 -6.01
C VAL A 316 -7.98 -15.70 -7.32
N VAL A 317 -8.61 -14.53 -7.36
CA VAL A 317 -9.40 -14.04 -8.50
C VAL A 317 -8.88 -12.68 -8.97
N GLY A 318 -8.87 -12.45 -10.27
CA GLY A 318 -8.44 -11.20 -10.88
C GLY A 318 -7.34 -11.36 -11.91
N ARG A 319 -6.25 -10.58 -11.81
CA ARG A 319 -5.10 -10.62 -12.74
C ARG A 319 -3.81 -10.95 -12.02
N ARG A 320 -2.83 -11.41 -12.79
CA ARG A 320 -1.49 -11.73 -12.29
C ARG A 320 -0.88 -10.56 -11.51
N SER A 321 -0.41 -10.82 -10.29
CA SER A 321 0.16 -9.80 -9.40
C SER A 321 1.50 -9.24 -9.91
N PHE A 322 2.08 -8.30 -9.17
CA PHE A 322 3.25 -7.54 -9.58
C PHE A 322 4.53 -8.40 -9.73
N GLY A 323 4.76 -9.34 -8.82
CA GLY A 323 5.97 -10.16 -8.79
C GLY A 323 7.13 -9.53 -8.00
N LYS A 324 6.87 -9.05 -6.78
CA LYS A 324 7.91 -8.57 -5.86
C LYS A 324 8.15 -9.59 -4.75
N GLY A 325 9.15 -10.44 -4.94
CA GLY A 325 9.58 -11.48 -3.99
C GLY A 325 10.84 -11.12 -3.20
N LEU A 326 11.09 -9.83 -2.94
CA LEU A 326 12.28 -9.32 -2.26
C LEU A 326 11.93 -8.80 -0.87
N VAL A 327 12.77 -9.16 0.11
CA VAL A 327 12.69 -8.66 1.49
C VAL A 327 13.68 -7.53 1.68
N GLN A 328 13.20 -6.39 2.17
CA GLN A 328 14.01 -5.21 2.40
C GLN A 328 14.13 -4.92 3.88
N ARG A 329 15.34 -4.56 4.32
CA ARG A 329 15.62 -4.10 5.68
C ARG A 329 16.14 -2.68 5.70
N PRO A 330 15.72 -1.86 6.68
CA PRO A 330 16.24 -0.51 6.86
C PRO A 330 17.56 -0.52 7.64
N PHE A 331 18.55 0.23 7.15
CA PHE A 331 19.83 0.48 7.82
C PHE A 331 20.02 1.97 7.98
N ARG A 332 20.08 2.45 9.23
CA ARG A 332 20.32 3.87 9.51
C ARG A 332 21.79 4.22 9.31
N LEU A 333 22.03 5.37 8.67
CA LEU A 333 23.36 5.96 8.51
C LEU A 333 23.66 6.96 9.64
N PRO A 334 24.94 7.32 9.85
CA PRO A 334 25.34 8.20 10.97
C PRO A 334 24.74 9.59 10.95
N ASP A 335 24.39 10.12 9.76
CA ASP A 335 23.77 11.42 9.58
C ASP A 335 22.24 11.42 9.83
N GLY A 336 21.65 10.23 10.07
CA GLY A 336 20.23 10.02 10.26
C GLY A 336 19.46 9.65 8.99
N SER A 337 20.09 9.65 7.82
CA SER A 337 19.54 9.07 6.59
C SER A 337 19.45 7.55 6.69
N MET A 338 18.84 6.90 5.72
CA MET A 338 18.57 5.46 5.76
C MET A 338 18.79 4.81 4.41
N ILE A 339 19.36 3.61 4.41
CA ILE A 339 19.34 2.70 3.27
C ILE A 339 18.28 1.64 3.54
N ARG A 340 17.31 1.50 2.63
CA ARG A 340 16.42 0.35 2.55
C ARG A 340 17.03 -0.62 1.56
N LEU A 341 17.60 -1.74 2.05
CA LEU A 341 18.38 -2.68 1.25
C LEU A 341 17.67 -4.03 1.13
N THR A 342 17.66 -4.59 -0.05
CA THR A 342 17.24 -5.98 -0.28
C THR A 342 18.25 -6.95 0.34
N THR A 343 17.80 -7.77 1.28
CA THR A 343 18.66 -8.71 2.05
C THR A 343 18.31 -10.17 1.84
N ALA A 344 17.10 -10.47 1.35
CA ALA A 344 16.62 -11.83 1.12
C ALA A 344 15.57 -11.88 0.01
N ARG A 345 15.31 -13.09 -0.47
CA ARG A 345 14.12 -13.43 -1.26
C ARG A 345 13.12 -14.15 -0.36
N TYR A 346 11.84 -14.03 -0.66
CA TYR A 346 10.84 -14.86 -0.02
C TYR A 346 10.22 -15.87 -0.99
N HIS A 347 9.78 -16.96 -0.41
CA HIS A 347 9.18 -18.08 -1.11
C HIS A 347 7.86 -18.45 -0.44
N THR A 348 6.87 -18.79 -1.26
CA THR A 348 5.56 -19.24 -0.80
C THR A 348 5.62 -20.69 -0.28
N PRO A 349 4.56 -21.24 0.31
CA PRO A 349 4.58 -22.60 0.89
C PRO A 349 5.02 -23.72 -0.06
N THR A 350 4.71 -23.64 -1.34
CA THR A 350 5.16 -24.62 -2.35
C THR A 350 6.65 -24.47 -2.72
N GLY A 351 7.33 -23.45 -2.20
CA GLY A 351 8.75 -23.18 -2.47
C GLY A 351 9.01 -22.27 -3.66
N ARG A 352 7.98 -21.79 -4.35
CA ARG A 352 8.15 -20.90 -5.49
C ARG A 352 8.58 -19.49 -5.07
N CYS A 353 9.63 -18.97 -5.70
CA CYS A 353 9.97 -17.55 -5.65
C CYS A 353 9.14 -16.82 -6.71
N ILE A 354 8.39 -15.80 -6.28
CA ILE A 354 7.50 -15.07 -7.18
C ILE A 354 8.14 -13.84 -7.80
N GLN A 355 9.42 -13.57 -7.48
CA GLN A 355 10.14 -12.40 -7.99
C GLN A 355 10.25 -12.44 -9.50
N LYS A 356 9.74 -11.39 -10.18
CA LYS A 356 9.95 -11.23 -11.62
C LYS A 356 11.40 -10.84 -11.92
N PRO A 357 11.94 -11.20 -13.09
CA PRO A 357 13.31 -10.86 -13.50
C PRO A 357 13.56 -9.34 -13.48
N TYR A 358 14.79 -8.94 -13.14
CA TYR A 358 15.25 -7.54 -13.18
C TYR A 358 16.67 -7.38 -13.73
N ALA A 359 17.21 -8.42 -14.38
CA ALA A 359 18.55 -8.41 -14.97
C ALA A 359 18.71 -7.39 -16.13
N GLU A 360 17.59 -7.00 -16.75
CA GLU A 360 17.57 -6.02 -17.84
C GLU A 360 17.57 -4.56 -17.34
N GLY A 361 17.69 -4.36 -16.03
CA GLY A 361 17.80 -3.06 -15.38
C GLY A 361 16.47 -2.49 -14.88
N VAL A 362 16.63 -1.42 -14.09
CA VAL A 362 15.51 -0.78 -13.35
C VAL A 362 14.45 -0.21 -14.28
N GLU A 363 14.85 0.39 -15.40
CA GLU A 363 13.91 1.01 -16.34
C GLU A 363 12.98 -0.02 -16.97
N GLU A 364 13.53 -1.14 -17.43
CA GLU A 364 12.74 -2.23 -18.04
C GLU A 364 11.84 -2.92 -16.99
N TYR A 365 12.35 -3.09 -15.78
CA TYR A 365 11.57 -3.62 -14.68
C TYR A 365 10.27 -2.85 -14.41
N PHE A 366 10.29 -1.52 -14.47
CA PHE A 366 9.11 -0.68 -14.26
C PHE A 366 8.21 -0.50 -15.49
N LYS A 367 8.68 -0.86 -16.68
CA LYS A 367 7.83 -0.93 -17.89
C LYS A 367 6.95 -2.18 -17.94
N ASP A 368 7.09 -3.10 -17.02
CA ASP A 368 6.39 -4.40 -16.98
C ASP A 368 4.88 -4.28 -17.20
N PHE A 369 4.21 -3.31 -16.58
CA PHE A 369 2.78 -3.08 -16.80
C PHE A 369 2.46 -2.78 -18.28
N LYS A 370 3.26 -1.91 -18.91
CA LYS A 370 3.10 -1.56 -20.32
C LYS A 370 3.36 -2.78 -21.20
N ASN A 371 4.43 -3.52 -20.92
CA ASN A 371 4.78 -4.72 -21.65
C ASN A 371 3.69 -5.79 -21.54
N ARG A 372 3.13 -6.03 -20.34
CA ARG A 372 1.99 -6.95 -20.13
C ARG A 372 0.76 -6.53 -20.94
N LEU A 373 0.46 -5.22 -20.99
CA LEU A 373 -0.66 -4.71 -21.76
C LEU A 373 -0.44 -4.92 -23.27
N GLU A 374 0.74 -4.60 -23.79
CA GLU A 374 1.12 -4.73 -25.19
C GLU A 374 1.13 -6.21 -25.65
N HIS A 375 1.52 -7.12 -24.78
CA HIS A 375 1.51 -8.56 -25.06
C HIS A 375 0.15 -9.24 -24.79
N GLY A 376 -0.87 -8.47 -24.38
CA GLY A 376 -2.22 -8.99 -24.16
C GLY A 376 -2.44 -9.75 -22.86
N GLU A 377 -1.46 -9.78 -21.94
CA GLU A 377 -1.55 -10.50 -20.66
C GLU A 377 -2.65 -9.96 -19.73
N LEU A 378 -3.04 -8.69 -19.87
CA LEU A 378 -4.12 -8.10 -19.07
C LEU A 378 -5.51 -8.42 -19.63
N VAL A 379 -5.59 -8.97 -20.86
CA VAL A 379 -6.85 -9.22 -21.58
C VAL A 379 -7.13 -10.72 -21.70
N SER A 380 -6.08 -11.57 -21.77
CA SER A 380 -6.20 -13.02 -21.91
C SER A 380 -5.20 -13.78 -21.04
N ALA A 381 -5.69 -14.76 -20.30
CA ALA A 381 -4.82 -15.67 -19.55
C ALA A 381 -3.89 -16.49 -20.47
N ASP A 382 -4.31 -16.81 -21.69
CA ASP A 382 -3.52 -17.59 -22.66
C ASP A 382 -2.30 -16.84 -23.18
N SER A 383 -2.26 -15.51 -22.99
CA SER A 383 -1.08 -14.69 -23.32
C SER A 383 0.00 -14.73 -22.23
N ILE A 384 -0.25 -15.38 -21.09
CA ILE A 384 0.68 -15.45 -19.96
C ILE A 384 1.45 -16.77 -20.05
N HIS A 385 2.76 -16.67 -20.22
CA HIS A 385 3.63 -17.85 -20.35
C HIS A 385 4.63 -17.93 -19.20
N PHE A 386 4.67 -19.08 -18.56
CA PHE A 386 5.66 -19.40 -17.53
C PHE A 386 6.54 -20.55 -18.01
N PRO A 387 7.86 -20.54 -17.75
CA PRO A 387 8.72 -21.68 -17.98
C PRO A 387 8.25 -22.92 -17.20
N ASP A 388 8.32 -24.11 -17.81
CA ASP A 388 7.95 -25.37 -17.14
C ASP A 388 8.75 -25.62 -15.85
N SER A 389 9.99 -25.13 -15.79
CA SER A 389 10.84 -25.22 -14.60
C SER A 389 10.35 -24.40 -13.40
N LEU A 390 9.36 -23.52 -13.61
CA LEU A 390 8.76 -22.67 -12.57
C LEU A 390 7.32 -23.10 -12.23
N GLN A 391 6.94 -24.31 -12.59
CA GLN A 391 5.66 -24.92 -12.20
C GLN A 391 5.80 -25.68 -10.87
N TYR A 392 4.83 -25.51 -10.00
CA TYR A 392 4.75 -26.14 -8.70
C TYR A 392 3.35 -26.72 -8.51
N LEU A 393 3.20 -27.67 -7.62
CA LEU A 393 1.89 -28.27 -7.32
C LEU A 393 1.46 -27.95 -5.88
N THR A 394 0.19 -27.60 -5.73
CA THR A 394 -0.45 -27.51 -4.41
C THR A 394 -0.76 -28.90 -3.85
N PRO A 395 -1.11 -29.06 -2.57
CA PRO A 395 -1.56 -30.35 -2.00
C PRO A 395 -2.74 -30.99 -2.74
N ALA A 396 -3.65 -30.19 -3.30
CA ALA A 396 -4.76 -30.69 -4.12
C ALA A 396 -4.37 -30.99 -5.58
N GLY A 397 -3.09 -30.81 -5.95
CA GLY A 397 -2.59 -31.08 -7.30
C GLY A 397 -2.86 -29.98 -8.32
N ARG A 398 -3.23 -28.75 -7.89
CA ARG A 398 -3.36 -27.59 -8.78
C ARG A 398 -1.98 -27.07 -9.16
N THR A 399 -1.81 -26.68 -10.42
CA THR A 399 -0.56 -26.05 -10.88
C THR A 399 -0.54 -24.57 -10.48
N VAL A 400 0.58 -24.15 -9.87
CA VAL A 400 0.88 -22.75 -9.54
C VAL A 400 2.27 -22.39 -10.07
N TYR A 401 2.54 -21.09 -10.29
CA TYR A 401 3.72 -20.65 -11.03
C TYR A 401 4.60 -19.72 -10.17
N GLY A 402 5.91 -19.79 -10.40
CA GLY A 402 6.91 -18.89 -9.84
C GLY A 402 7.47 -17.92 -10.89
N GLY A 403 8.37 -17.01 -10.46
CA GLY A 403 9.15 -16.15 -11.37
C GLY A 403 8.44 -14.95 -11.96
N GLY A 404 7.18 -14.66 -11.57
CA GLY A 404 6.45 -13.55 -12.18
C GLY A 404 5.18 -13.10 -11.46
N GLY A 405 5.14 -13.22 -10.14
CA GLY A 405 3.96 -12.89 -9.32
C GLY A 405 3.03 -14.09 -9.10
N ILE A 406 1.88 -13.82 -8.51
CA ILE A 406 0.81 -14.80 -8.27
C ILE A 406 -0.13 -14.80 -9.46
N MET A 407 -0.22 -15.93 -10.16
CA MET A 407 -1.23 -16.15 -11.19
C MET A 407 -2.56 -16.48 -10.52
N PRO A 408 -3.68 -15.78 -10.82
CA PRO A 408 -4.96 -16.09 -10.20
C PRO A 408 -5.51 -17.45 -10.65
N ASP A 409 -6.32 -18.08 -9.79
CA ASP A 409 -7.06 -19.32 -10.12
C ASP A 409 -8.20 -19.04 -11.11
N VAL A 410 -8.76 -17.83 -11.03
CA VAL A 410 -9.80 -17.34 -11.95
C VAL A 410 -9.35 -15.99 -12.48
N PHE A 411 -8.96 -15.99 -13.75
CA PHE A 411 -8.53 -14.79 -14.44
C PHE A 411 -9.74 -13.94 -14.86
N ILE A 412 -9.68 -12.65 -14.55
CA ILE A 412 -10.65 -11.65 -15.01
C ILE A 412 -9.92 -10.61 -15.85
N PRO A 413 -10.25 -10.44 -17.12
CA PRO A 413 -9.59 -9.46 -17.97
C PRO A 413 -9.81 -8.03 -17.45
N ILE A 414 -8.86 -7.15 -17.78
CA ILE A 414 -9.02 -5.72 -17.48
C ILE A 414 -10.21 -5.17 -18.28
N ASP A 415 -11.00 -4.34 -17.65
CA ASP A 415 -12.06 -3.62 -18.32
C ASP A 415 -11.45 -2.62 -19.31
N SER A 416 -11.52 -2.95 -20.61
CA SER A 416 -10.94 -2.13 -21.68
C SER A 416 -11.66 -0.78 -21.88
N THR A 417 -12.88 -0.62 -21.35
CA THR A 417 -13.58 0.68 -21.41
C THR A 417 -12.84 1.76 -20.62
N ARG A 418 -12.06 1.37 -19.60
CA ARG A 418 -11.21 2.26 -18.82
C ARG A 418 -10.05 2.88 -19.61
N PHE A 419 -9.75 2.35 -20.81
CA PHE A 419 -8.78 2.96 -21.74
C PHE A 419 -9.41 4.04 -22.64
N SER A 420 -10.65 4.44 -22.39
CA SER A 420 -11.28 5.59 -23.03
C SER A 420 -10.43 6.86 -22.79
N ASP A 421 -10.07 7.54 -23.88
CA ASP A 421 -9.33 8.81 -23.82
C ASP A 421 -10.16 9.88 -23.10
N TYR A 422 -11.46 9.88 -23.34
CA TYR A 422 -12.39 10.77 -22.65
C TYR A 422 -12.37 10.55 -21.13
N TYR A 423 -12.50 9.28 -20.66
CA TYR A 423 -12.46 8.97 -19.24
C TYR A 423 -11.09 9.31 -18.62
N THR A 424 -10.01 8.96 -19.32
CA THR A 424 -8.64 9.27 -18.89
C THR A 424 -8.42 10.77 -18.72
N ASP A 425 -8.91 11.57 -19.67
CA ASP A 425 -8.80 13.03 -19.60
C ASP A 425 -9.67 13.63 -18.48
N LEU A 426 -10.89 13.11 -18.26
CA LEU A 426 -11.74 13.51 -17.13
C LEU A 426 -11.03 13.32 -15.79
N VAL A 427 -10.34 12.18 -15.61
CA VAL A 427 -9.57 11.88 -14.40
C VAL A 427 -8.31 12.75 -14.31
N ARG A 428 -7.50 12.77 -15.37
CA ARG A 428 -6.21 13.48 -15.41
C ARG A 428 -6.34 14.98 -15.20
N LYS A 429 -7.38 15.60 -15.76
CA LYS A 429 -7.66 17.03 -15.61
C LYS A 429 -8.49 17.38 -14.38
N GLY A 430 -8.81 16.37 -13.52
CA GLY A 430 -9.52 16.59 -12.26
C GLY A 430 -10.99 17.01 -12.40
N VAL A 431 -11.60 16.82 -13.57
CA VAL A 431 -12.98 17.29 -13.88
C VAL A 431 -14.00 16.74 -12.90
N PHE A 432 -13.88 15.45 -12.53
CA PHE A 432 -14.76 14.86 -11.52
C PHE A 432 -14.69 15.62 -10.19
N ASN A 433 -13.48 15.85 -9.68
CA ASN A 433 -13.30 16.52 -8.40
C ASN A 433 -13.84 17.94 -8.43
N ASP A 434 -13.51 18.70 -9.47
CA ASP A 434 -13.98 20.07 -9.64
C ASP A 434 -15.51 20.16 -9.71
N TYR A 435 -16.13 19.22 -10.41
CA TYR A 435 -17.60 19.15 -10.49
C TYR A 435 -18.22 18.81 -9.14
N ILE A 436 -17.73 17.74 -8.48
CA ILE A 436 -18.22 17.28 -7.18
C ILE A 436 -18.11 18.39 -6.13
N MET A 437 -16.97 19.08 -6.05
CA MET A 437 -16.77 20.16 -5.09
C MET A 437 -17.71 21.33 -5.37
N SER A 438 -17.83 21.74 -6.63
CA SER A 438 -18.75 22.83 -7.03
C SER A 438 -20.21 22.48 -6.73
N TYR A 439 -20.59 21.22 -6.94
CA TYR A 439 -21.94 20.73 -6.67
C TYR A 439 -22.23 20.68 -5.16
N LEU A 440 -21.30 20.14 -4.37
CA LEU A 440 -21.46 20.05 -2.91
C LEU A 440 -21.40 21.41 -2.21
N ASP A 441 -20.64 22.37 -2.71
CA ASP A 441 -20.61 23.73 -2.14
C ASP A 441 -22.02 24.36 -2.14
N LYS A 442 -22.86 24.00 -3.12
CA LYS A 442 -24.23 24.52 -3.26
C LYS A 442 -25.30 23.64 -2.59
N ASN A 443 -25.14 22.32 -2.67
CA ASN A 443 -26.26 21.39 -2.44
C ASN A 443 -26.06 20.48 -1.23
N ARG A 444 -24.90 20.50 -0.54
CA ARG A 444 -24.56 19.59 0.59
C ARG A 444 -25.67 19.54 1.65
N ALA A 445 -26.12 20.71 2.11
CA ALA A 445 -27.13 20.79 3.17
C ALA A 445 -28.46 20.17 2.74
N GLU A 446 -28.92 20.45 1.51
CA GLU A 446 -30.15 19.89 0.96
C GLU A 446 -30.07 18.37 0.79
N ILE A 447 -28.94 17.87 0.30
CA ILE A 447 -28.71 16.42 0.14
C ILE A 447 -28.78 15.72 1.51
N LEU A 448 -28.09 16.23 2.52
CA LEU A 448 -28.08 15.63 3.86
C LEU A 448 -29.45 15.71 4.58
N VAL A 449 -30.26 16.73 4.30
CA VAL A 449 -31.65 16.79 4.78
C VAL A 449 -32.51 15.73 4.08
N LYS A 450 -32.37 15.60 2.76
CA LYS A 450 -33.15 14.63 1.96
C LYS A 450 -32.72 13.19 2.18
N TYR A 451 -31.43 12.97 2.37
CA TYR A 451 -30.80 11.67 2.58
C TYR A 451 -29.93 11.70 3.85
N PRO A 452 -30.53 11.57 5.03
CA PRO A 452 -29.82 11.76 6.31
C PRO A 452 -28.83 10.61 6.64
N THR A 453 -28.91 9.48 5.92
CA THR A 453 -28.00 8.34 6.07
C THR A 453 -27.47 7.92 4.72
N PHE A 454 -26.30 7.26 4.72
CA PHE A 454 -25.73 6.70 3.50
C PHE A 454 -26.66 5.66 2.84
N ALA A 455 -27.33 4.81 3.63
CA ALA A 455 -28.29 3.84 3.10
C ALA A 455 -29.43 4.52 2.34
N ALA A 456 -29.99 5.61 2.85
CA ALA A 456 -31.03 6.39 2.17
C ALA A 456 -30.48 7.04 0.88
N PHE A 457 -29.26 7.56 0.91
CA PHE A 457 -28.59 8.10 -0.28
C PHE A 457 -28.33 7.01 -1.33
N LYS A 458 -27.75 5.88 -0.92
CA LYS A 458 -27.47 4.75 -1.81
C LYS A 458 -28.72 4.29 -2.56
N ALA A 459 -29.83 4.14 -1.83
CA ALA A 459 -31.10 3.69 -2.39
C ALA A 459 -31.81 4.74 -3.25
N GLY A 460 -31.77 6.02 -2.85
CA GLY A 460 -32.67 7.04 -3.41
C GLY A 460 -32.01 8.12 -4.27
N PHE A 461 -30.71 8.35 -4.16
CA PHE A 461 -30.02 9.39 -4.94
C PHE A 461 -29.74 8.90 -6.35
N VAL A 462 -30.15 9.69 -7.34
CA VAL A 462 -29.93 9.44 -8.77
C VAL A 462 -29.25 10.66 -9.39
N VAL A 463 -28.19 10.42 -10.15
CA VAL A 463 -27.59 11.44 -11.03
C VAL A 463 -28.50 11.58 -12.24
N ASP A 464 -29.37 12.58 -12.22
CA ASP A 464 -30.34 12.84 -13.29
C ASP A 464 -29.68 13.46 -14.55
N GLU A 465 -30.47 13.66 -15.60
CA GLU A 465 -29.97 14.18 -16.87
C GLU A 465 -29.50 15.63 -16.76
N GLN A 466 -30.08 16.44 -15.89
CA GLN A 466 -29.64 17.82 -15.69
C GLN A 466 -28.27 17.85 -15.04
N MET A 467 -28.11 17.11 -13.97
CA MET A 467 -26.83 16.97 -13.26
C MET A 467 -25.72 16.43 -14.17
N TYR A 468 -26.05 15.43 -15.00
CA TYR A 468 -25.10 14.87 -15.95
C TYR A 468 -24.77 15.85 -17.10
N SER A 469 -25.74 16.65 -17.55
CA SER A 469 -25.51 17.73 -18.52
C SER A 469 -24.58 18.80 -17.97
N ASP A 470 -24.76 19.19 -16.71
CA ASP A 470 -23.89 20.16 -16.03
C ASP A 470 -22.46 19.62 -15.86
N PHE A 471 -22.30 18.31 -15.57
CA PHE A 471 -21.01 17.65 -15.57
C PHE A 471 -20.32 17.69 -16.94
N LYS A 472 -21.06 17.39 -18.02
CA LYS A 472 -20.52 17.46 -19.39
C LYS A 472 -20.13 18.91 -19.79
N ALA A 473 -20.91 19.91 -19.38
CA ALA A 473 -20.56 21.29 -19.58
C ALA A 473 -19.24 21.65 -18.87
N LYS A 474 -19.06 21.22 -17.61
CA LYS A 474 -17.82 21.39 -16.87
C LYS A 474 -16.63 20.70 -17.55
N ALA A 475 -16.85 19.50 -18.12
CA ALA A 475 -15.84 18.78 -18.90
C ALA A 475 -15.44 19.57 -20.16
N ALA A 476 -16.41 20.14 -20.88
CA ALA A 476 -16.17 20.96 -22.08
C ALA A 476 -15.38 22.23 -21.74
N ASP A 477 -15.68 22.92 -20.62
CA ASP A 477 -14.92 24.06 -20.13
C ASP A 477 -13.44 23.70 -19.87
N ALA A 478 -13.19 22.48 -19.36
CA ALA A 478 -11.83 21.92 -19.18
C ALA A 478 -11.21 21.39 -20.48
N LYS A 479 -11.86 21.62 -21.64
CA LYS A 479 -11.47 21.09 -22.96
C LYS A 479 -11.34 19.57 -22.96
N VAL A 480 -12.30 18.90 -22.33
CA VAL A 480 -12.49 17.44 -22.36
C VAL A 480 -13.79 17.15 -23.09
N VAL A 481 -13.68 16.68 -24.32
CA VAL A 481 -14.82 16.37 -25.17
C VAL A 481 -14.62 14.97 -25.73
N ARG A 482 -15.68 14.16 -25.70
CA ARG A 482 -15.66 12.80 -26.27
C ARG A 482 -15.50 12.89 -27.79
N ALA A 483 -14.49 12.20 -28.32
CA ALA A 483 -14.30 12.07 -29.75
C ALA A 483 -15.37 11.13 -30.36
N ALA A 484 -15.83 11.44 -31.57
CA ALA A 484 -16.85 10.61 -32.26
C ALA A 484 -16.31 9.23 -32.68
N ASP A 485 -15.00 9.11 -32.85
CA ASP A 485 -14.25 7.92 -33.28
C ASP A 485 -13.42 7.29 -32.14
N GLU A 486 -13.78 7.54 -30.89
CA GLU A 486 -13.09 7.01 -29.73
C GLU A 486 -13.08 5.46 -29.76
N LYS A 487 -11.89 4.88 -29.68
CA LYS A 487 -11.69 3.41 -29.77
C LYS A 487 -12.36 2.65 -28.62
N TYR A 488 -12.30 3.21 -27.41
CA TYR A 488 -12.88 2.63 -26.21
C TYR A 488 -13.92 3.56 -25.62
N TYR A 489 -15.14 3.09 -25.53
CA TYR A 489 -16.26 3.88 -25.03
C TYR A 489 -16.51 3.60 -23.54
N TYR A 490 -16.35 4.60 -22.69
CA TYR A 490 -16.75 4.50 -21.28
C TYR A 490 -18.24 4.88 -21.16
N PRO A 491 -19.11 3.98 -20.64
CA PRO A 491 -20.55 4.20 -20.62
C PRO A 491 -20.97 5.41 -19.79
N ASP A 492 -21.98 6.14 -20.24
CA ASP A 492 -22.56 7.27 -19.52
C ASP A 492 -23.20 6.85 -18.18
N SER A 493 -23.75 5.61 -18.12
CA SER A 493 -24.23 4.99 -16.88
C SER A 493 -23.14 4.91 -15.82
N ASP A 494 -21.94 4.52 -16.24
CA ASP A 494 -20.81 4.30 -15.35
C ASP A 494 -20.19 5.64 -14.91
N LEU A 495 -20.20 6.65 -15.80
CA LEU A 495 -19.86 8.04 -15.43
C LEU A 495 -20.81 8.59 -14.37
N LYS A 496 -22.13 8.37 -14.52
CA LYS A 496 -23.14 8.75 -13.52
C LYS A 496 -22.93 8.03 -12.20
N LEU A 497 -22.60 6.73 -12.26
CA LEU A 497 -22.29 5.96 -11.05
C LEU A 497 -21.01 6.47 -10.36
N GLN A 498 -19.98 6.80 -11.14
CA GLN A 498 -18.74 7.39 -10.63
C GLN A 498 -19.01 8.74 -9.92
N ILE A 499 -19.87 9.59 -10.50
CA ILE A 499 -20.31 10.85 -9.87
C ILE A 499 -21.02 10.55 -8.54
N LYS A 500 -21.97 9.61 -8.53
CA LYS A 500 -22.68 9.20 -7.29
C LYS A 500 -21.71 8.68 -6.24
N ALA A 501 -20.75 7.82 -6.61
CA ALA A 501 -19.76 7.25 -5.70
C ALA A 501 -18.86 8.34 -5.10
N LEU A 502 -18.41 9.31 -5.92
CA LEU A 502 -17.60 10.42 -5.43
C LEU A 502 -18.38 11.37 -4.52
N LEU A 503 -19.68 11.57 -4.77
CA LEU A 503 -20.56 12.31 -3.83
C LEU A 503 -20.67 11.55 -2.50
N ALA A 504 -20.88 10.23 -2.54
CA ALA A 504 -20.94 9.40 -1.34
C ALA A 504 -19.65 9.52 -0.51
N ARG A 505 -18.48 9.43 -1.17
CA ARG A 505 -17.19 9.61 -0.52
C ARG A 505 -17.04 10.94 0.21
N ASN A 506 -17.50 12.02 -0.41
CA ASN A 506 -17.36 13.38 0.12
C ASN A 506 -18.44 13.75 1.15
N LEU A 507 -19.53 13.00 1.22
CA LEU A 507 -20.61 13.19 2.19
C LEU A 507 -20.42 12.30 3.42
N TRP A 508 -19.85 11.13 3.25
CA TRP A 508 -19.59 10.12 4.29
C TRP A 508 -18.10 9.76 4.34
N ASP A 509 -17.67 8.71 3.62
CA ASP A 509 -16.33 8.15 3.73
C ASP A 509 -15.90 7.34 2.48
N ALA A 510 -14.74 6.67 2.59
CA ALA A 510 -14.22 5.81 1.53
C ALA A 510 -15.08 4.54 1.32
N GLU A 511 -15.64 3.97 2.40
CA GLU A 511 -16.51 2.80 2.34
C GLU A 511 -17.75 3.08 1.49
N ALA A 512 -18.41 4.21 1.72
CA ALA A 512 -19.56 4.67 0.95
C ALA A 512 -19.23 4.78 -0.57
N TYR A 513 -18.01 5.20 -0.91
CA TYR A 513 -17.55 5.19 -2.30
C TYR A 513 -17.50 3.78 -2.88
N PHE A 514 -16.82 2.86 -2.17
CA PHE A 514 -16.65 1.49 -2.66
C PHE A 514 -17.98 0.75 -2.75
N GLU A 515 -18.86 0.92 -1.79
CA GLU A 515 -20.18 0.28 -1.78
C GLU A 515 -21.09 0.75 -2.94
N VAL A 516 -20.86 1.97 -3.47
CA VAL A 516 -21.55 2.45 -4.68
C VAL A 516 -20.85 1.97 -5.93
N ILE A 517 -19.53 2.19 -6.08
CA ILE A 517 -18.82 1.94 -7.34
C ILE A 517 -18.67 0.46 -7.64
N ASN A 518 -18.62 -0.39 -6.63
CA ASN A 518 -18.51 -1.83 -6.78
C ASN A 518 -19.76 -2.49 -7.42
N ALA A 519 -20.83 -1.74 -7.62
CA ALA A 519 -21.99 -2.22 -8.41
C ALA A 519 -21.65 -2.56 -9.87
N ILE A 520 -20.56 -1.99 -10.41
CA ILE A 520 -20.06 -2.29 -11.78
C ILE A 520 -18.74 -3.07 -11.76
N ASP A 521 -18.34 -3.62 -10.62
CA ASP A 521 -17.08 -4.35 -10.48
C ASP A 521 -17.25 -5.82 -10.88
N THR A 522 -16.73 -6.18 -12.06
CA THR A 522 -16.82 -7.54 -12.59
C THR A 522 -16.01 -8.55 -11.79
N GLU A 523 -14.89 -8.16 -11.19
CA GLU A 523 -14.06 -9.02 -10.35
C GLU A 523 -14.81 -9.37 -9.05
N LEU A 524 -15.43 -8.36 -8.43
CA LEU A 524 -16.22 -8.56 -7.21
C LEU A 524 -17.47 -9.37 -7.48
N SER A 525 -18.24 -9.07 -8.56
CA SER A 525 -19.44 -9.83 -8.91
C SER A 525 -19.11 -11.31 -9.18
N THR A 526 -18.02 -11.60 -9.92
CA THR A 526 -17.54 -12.96 -10.14
C THR A 526 -17.17 -13.65 -8.82
N ALA A 527 -16.51 -12.97 -7.89
CA ALA A 527 -16.19 -13.53 -6.58
C ALA A 527 -17.44 -13.88 -5.77
N VAL A 528 -18.46 -13.01 -5.79
CA VAL A 528 -19.76 -13.28 -5.15
C VAL A 528 -20.43 -14.50 -5.77
N GLU A 529 -20.49 -14.61 -7.10
CA GLU A 529 -21.07 -15.75 -7.81
C GLU A 529 -20.36 -17.07 -7.47
N LEU A 530 -19.03 -17.05 -7.41
CA LEU A 530 -18.23 -18.23 -7.03
C LEU A 530 -18.52 -18.67 -5.60
N LEU A 531 -18.65 -17.75 -4.65
CA LEU A 531 -19.01 -18.07 -3.26
C LEU A 531 -20.45 -18.57 -3.14
N GLN A 532 -21.38 -18.08 -3.95
CA GLN A 532 -22.75 -18.60 -3.99
C GLN A 532 -22.83 -19.99 -4.60
N ASN A 533 -21.91 -20.35 -5.52
CA ASN A 533 -21.85 -21.66 -6.16
C ASN A 533 -20.83 -22.59 -5.50
N LYS A 534 -21.21 -23.22 -4.36
CA LYS A 534 -20.34 -24.11 -3.59
C LYS A 534 -19.69 -25.22 -4.42
N LYS A 535 -20.41 -25.80 -5.37
CA LYS A 535 -19.89 -26.89 -6.22
C LYS A 535 -18.77 -26.40 -7.14
N GLN A 536 -18.96 -25.24 -7.77
CA GLN A 536 -17.94 -24.66 -8.65
C GLN A 536 -16.71 -24.23 -7.84
N PHE A 537 -16.93 -23.61 -6.68
CA PHE A 537 -15.85 -23.20 -5.79
C PHE A 537 -14.97 -24.42 -5.38
N SER A 538 -15.57 -25.51 -4.89
CA SER A 538 -14.84 -26.72 -4.50
C SER A 538 -14.10 -27.35 -5.69
N LYS A 539 -14.72 -27.41 -6.88
CA LYS A 539 -14.05 -27.91 -8.09
C LYS A 539 -12.80 -27.11 -8.44
N LEU A 540 -12.86 -25.77 -8.34
CA LEU A 540 -11.72 -24.89 -8.62
C LEU A 540 -10.61 -25.01 -7.56
N GLN A 541 -10.95 -25.36 -6.31
CA GLN A 541 -9.98 -25.68 -5.27
C GLN A 541 -9.33 -27.08 -5.44
N GLY A 542 -9.74 -27.89 -6.40
CA GLY A 542 -9.26 -29.25 -6.56
C GLY A 542 -9.89 -30.26 -5.55
N LYS A 543 -11.08 -29.94 -5.03
CA LYS A 543 -11.82 -30.75 -4.03
C LYS A 543 -13.09 -31.37 -4.62
#